data_99e9a5f0413197155a5aaea7193bdfce
#
_entry.id   99e9a5f0413197155a5aaea7193bdfce
#
_cell.length_a   1.000
_cell.length_b   1.000
_cell.length_c   1.000
_cell.angle_alpha   90.00
_cell.angle_beta   90.00
_cell.angle_gamma   90.00
#
_symmetry.space_group_name_H-M   'P 1'
#
loop_
_entity.id
_entity.type
_entity.pdbx_description
1 polymer ?
#
loop_
_entity_poly.entity_id
_entity_poly.type
_entity_poly.pdbx_seq_one_letter_code
_entity_poly.pdbx_strand_id
1 'polypeptide(L)'
;MNYDKEFWNKYADENESRNNEEFTKFLTDLARSLHCTSILEIGCGTGVDLRKFDDSFEIHGVDLNEHALELARKNIPKGKFHRENITKLPFEDASVDFIFTHKLLNYLDDDILDNGVSEMFRVAKKYIVNCELFGETEEVINDEMKFRNMLKRWLNYKVKVVSNVNMHEEIEPEQVRFTLLRKLQ
;
A
#
# COMPACT_ATOMS: atom_id res chain seq x y z
N MET A 1 -1.59 17.07 -3.99
CA MET A 1 -0.87 16.73 -2.75
C MET A 1 0.06 17.86 -2.41
N ASN A 2 -0.29 18.67 -1.41
CA ASN A 2 0.45 19.88 -1.02
C ASN A 2 1.36 19.66 0.21
N TYR A 3 1.80 18.41 0.41
CA TYR A 3 2.74 18.16 1.49
C TYR A 3 4.12 18.65 1.11
N ASP A 4 4.65 19.52 1.94
CA ASP A 4 6.04 19.92 1.91
C ASP A 4 6.93 18.68 2.12
N LYS A 5 8.05 18.65 1.43
CA LYS A 5 9.10 17.63 1.59
C LYS A 5 9.53 17.47 3.06
N GLU A 6 9.57 18.58 3.80
CA GLU A 6 9.91 18.59 5.23
C GLU A 6 8.92 17.78 6.07
N PHE A 7 7.61 17.90 5.80
CA PHE A 7 6.58 17.12 6.48
C PHE A 7 6.83 15.62 6.32
N TRP A 8 7.02 15.15 5.09
CA TRP A 8 7.23 13.74 4.82
C TRP A 8 8.56 13.20 5.34
N ASN A 9 9.61 14.01 5.37
CA ASN A 9 10.87 13.62 5.99
C ASN A 9 10.70 13.43 7.50
N LYS A 10 10.05 14.39 8.17
CA LYS A 10 9.75 14.29 9.60
C LYS A 10 8.87 13.08 9.90
N TYR A 11 7.82 12.88 9.09
CA TYR A 11 6.95 11.72 9.21
C TYR A 11 7.73 10.39 9.08
N ALA A 12 8.67 10.31 8.15
CA ALA A 12 9.53 9.14 7.98
C ALA A 12 10.38 8.87 9.23
N ASP A 13 11.03 9.91 9.78
CA ASP A 13 11.88 9.78 10.97
C ASP A 13 11.07 9.37 12.21
N GLU A 14 9.89 9.95 12.41
CA GLU A 14 9.00 9.62 13.53
C GLU A 14 8.41 8.20 13.44
N ASN A 15 8.23 7.69 12.23
CA ASN A 15 7.63 6.37 11.99
C ASN A 15 8.64 5.27 11.66
N GLU A 16 9.94 5.57 11.58
CA GLU A 16 10.96 4.55 11.30
C GLU A 16 10.95 3.42 12.32
N SER A 17 10.76 3.75 13.60
CA SER A 17 10.69 2.79 14.70
C SER A 17 9.30 2.21 14.95
N ARG A 18 8.29 2.64 14.17
CA ARG A 18 6.94 2.10 14.28
C ARG A 18 6.97 0.59 14.06
N ASN A 19 6.41 -0.14 14.99
CA ASN A 19 6.35 -1.58 14.94
C ASN A 19 4.89 -2.02 15.01
N ASN A 20 4.29 -2.29 13.85
CA ASN A 20 3.00 -2.96 13.77
C ASN A 20 3.24 -4.43 13.40
N GLU A 21 3.74 -5.21 14.37
CA GLU A 21 4.11 -6.61 14.14
C GLU A 21 2.92 -7.46 13.71
N GLU A 22 1.74 -7.24 14.26
CA GLU A 22 0.55 -8.01 13.94
C GLU A 22 0.08 -7.73 12.51
N PHE A 23 0.10 -6.47 12.08
CA PHE A 23 -0.24 -6.12 10.71
C PHE A 23 0.75 -6.69 9.69
N THR A 24 2.04 -6.52 9.92
CA THR A 24 3.07 -7.05 9.01
C THR A 24 3.06 -8.58 8.97
N LYS A 25 2.82 -9.23 10.10
CA LYS A 25 2.63 -10.69 10.16
C LYS A 25 1.39 -11.11 9.38
N PHE A 26 0.26 -10.42 9.60
CA PHE A 26 -0.98 -10.69 8.88
C PHE A 26 -0.79 -10.62 7.36
N LEU A 27 -0.15 -9.56 6.84
CA LEU A 27 0.10 -9.42 5.40
C LEU A 27 1.03 -10.51 4.87
N THR A 28 2.09 -10.85 5.61
CA THR A 28 3.04 -11.89 5.20
C THR A 28 2.37 -13.25 5.14
N ASP A 29 1.60 -13.62 6.15
CA ASP A 29 0.87 -14.90 6.22
C ASP A 29 -0.20 -14.98 5.12
N LEU A 30 -0.88 -13.86 4.84
CA LEU A 30 -1.85 -13.76 3.75
C LEU A 30 -1.16 -13.99 2.39
N ALA A 31 -0.09 -13.27 2.09
CA ALA A 31 0.65 -13.40 0.83
C ALA A 31 1.15 -14.84 0.62
N ARG A 32 1.65 -15.48 1.69
CA ARG A 32 2.09 -16.88 1.67
C ARG A 32 0.93 -17.84 1.41
N SER A 33 -0.21 -17.65 2.07
CA SER A 33 -1.42 -18.46 1.89
C SER A 33 -2.00 -18.32 0.48
N LEU A 34 -1.80 -17.18 -0.16
CA LEU A 34 -2.21 -16.92 -1.54
C LEU A 34 -1.17 -17.34 -2.59
N HIS A 35 -0.09 -18.00 -2.16
CA HIS A 35 1.01 -18.45 -3.03
C HIS A 35 1.60 -17.31 -3.89
N CYS A 36 1.78 -16.14 -3.29
CA CYS A 36 2.45 -15.02 -3.90
C CYS A 36 3.96 -15.12 -3.66
N THR A 37 4.74 -14.69 -4.63
CA THR A 37 6.22 -14.69 -4.57
C THR A 37 6.83 -13.32 -4.79
N SER A 38 6.09 -12.38 -5.36
CA SER A 38 6.51 -10.99 -5.53
C SER A 38 5.53 -10.05 -4.84
N ILE A 39 6.08 -9.12 -4.07
CA ILE A 39 5.35 -8.19 -3.20
C ILE A 39 5.71 -6.77 -3.59
N LEU A 40 4.72 -5.90 -3.70
CA LEU A 40 4.91 -4.47 -3.90
C LEU A 40 4.08 -3.68 -2.89
N GLU A 41 4.74 -2.89 -2.08
CA GLU A 41 4.09 -1.82 -1.31
C GLU A 41 4.22 -0.49 -2.04
N ILE A 42 3.09 0.19 -2.23
CA ILE A 42 3.04 1.55 -2.78
C ILE A 42 2.79 2.51 -1.62
N GLY A 43 3.63 3.55 -1.52
CA GLY A 43 3.72 4.41 -0.35
C GLY A 43 4.46 3.72 0.79
N CYS A 44 5.54 3.01 0.48
CA CYS A 44 6.22 2.14 1.44
C CYS A 44 6.96 2.88 2.56
N GLY A 45 7.13 4.19 2.45
CA GLY A 45 7.86 4.97 3.44
C GLY A 45 9.22 4.34 3.79
N THR A 46 9.46 4.08 5.07
CA THR A 46 10.69 3.46 5.59
C THR A 46 10.68 1.92 5.51
N GLY A 47 9.68 1.33 4.84
CA GLY A 47 9.56 -0.12 4.64
C GLY A 47 9.06 -0.88 5.88
N VAL A 48 8.41 -0.22 6.83
CA VAL A 48 7.96 -0.83 8.10
C VAL A 48 7.12 -2.07 7.85
N ASP A 49 6.17 -1.99 6.92
CA ASP A 49 5.21 -3.06 6.66
C ASP A 49 5.81 -4.20 5.82
N LEU A 50 7.00 -4.01 5.24
CA LEU A 50 7.73 -5.01 4.47
C LEU A 50 8.72 -5.85 5.31
N ARG A 51 8.96 -5.49 6.57
CA ARG A 51 10.05 -6.07 7.40
C ARG A 51 9.91 -7.56 7.68
N LYS A 52 8.69 -8.10 7.68
CA LYS A 52 8.43 -9.52 7.99
C LYS A 52 8.44 -10.42 6.75
N PHE A 53 8.46 -9.86 5.55
CA PHE A 53 8.63 -10.64 4.34
C PHE A 53 10.06 -11.18 4.28
N ASP A 54 10.21 -12.51 4.23
CA ASP A 54 11.51 -13.19 4.22
C ASP A 54 12.07 -13.39 2.80
N ASP A 55 13.14 -14.15 2.68
CA ASP A 55 13.86 -14.36 1.42
C ASP A 55 13.08 -15.22 0.40
N SER A 56 11.92 -15.75 0.77
CA SER A 56 11.02 -16.44 -0.17
C SER A 56 10.24 -15.48 -1.06
N PHE A 57 10.28 -14.17 -0.73
CA PHE A 57 9.59 -13.13 -1.47
C PHE A 57 10.56 -12.19 -2.21
N GLU A 58 10.23 -11.83 -3.43
CA GLU A 58 10.81 -10.68 -4.11
C GLU A 58 10.09 -9.42 -3.61
N ILE A 59 10.82 -8.57 -2.88
CA ILE A 59 10.25 -7.41 -2.17
C ILE A 59 10.53 -6.13 -2.95
N HIS A 60 9.47 -5.39 -3.24
CA HIS A 60 9.53 -4.06 -3.85
C HIS A 60 8.79 -3.03 -2.99
N GLY A 61 9.31 -1.82 -2.97
CA GLY A 61 8.66 -0.64 -2.40
C GLY A 61 8.72 0.54 -3.36
N VAL A 62 7.65 1.31 -3.40
CA VAL A 62 7.59 2.58 -4.16
C VAL A 62 7.16 3.68 -3.21
N ASP A 63 7.89 4.80 -3.24
CA ASP A 63 7.55 6.03 -2.52
C ASP A 63 8.09 7.25 -3.29
N LEU A 64 7.53 8.44 -3.05
CA LEU A 64 8.05 9.70 -3.57
C LEU A 64 9.17 10.29 -2.72
N ASN A 65 9.21 9.91 -1.43
CA ASN A 65 10.16 10.44 -0.47
C ASN A 65 11.48 9.68 -0.48
N GLU A 66 12.52 10.25 -1.11
CA GLU A 66 13.85 9.63 -1.17
C GLU A 66 14.48 9.41 0.22
N HIS A 67 14.25 10.32 1.17
CA HIS A 67 14.76 10.15 2.54
C HIS A 67 14.17 8.88 3.19
N ALA A 68 12.86 8.67 3.06
CA ALA A 68 12.21 7.45 3.54
C ALA A 68 12.75 6.19 2.84
N LEU A 69 12.98 6.25 1.53
CA LEU A 69 13.54 5.12 0.77
C LEU A 69 14.99 4.80 1.18
N GLU A 70 15.80 5.80 1.55
CA GLU A 70 17.15 5.56 2.09
C GLU A 70 17.08 4.76 3.40
N LEU A 71 16.11 5.07 4.27
CA LEU A 71 15.85 4.31 5.50
C LEU A 71 15.32 2.90 5.18
N ALA A 72 14.40 2.78 4.23
CA ALA A 72 13.89 1.48 3.78
C ALA A 72 15.00 0.55 3.27
N ARG A 73 15.95 1.06 2.46
CA ARG A 73 17.11 0.28 1.97
C ARG A 73 18.03 -0.19 3.10
N LYS A 74 18.17 0.60 4.16
CA LYS A 74 18.92 0.20 5.36
C LYS A 74 18.19 -0.88 6.16
N ASN A 75 16.88 -0.70 6.32
CA ASN A 75 16.02 -1.60 7.10
C ASN A 75 15.79 -2.95 6.41
N ILE A 76 15.76 -2.97 5.07
CA ILE A 76 15.49 -4.16 4.25
C ILE A 76 16.51 -4.22 3.10
N PRO A 77 17.76 -4.64 3.36
CA PRO A 77 18.82 -4.61 2.34
C PRO A 77 18.55 -5.47 1.10
N LYS A 78 17.67 -6.45 1.19
CA LYS A 78 17.23 -7.32 0.09
C LYS A 78 16.07 -6.73 -0.75
N GLY A 79 15.38 -5.70 -0.23
CA GLY A 79 14.28 -5.03 -0.91
C GLY A 79 14.77 -4.13 -2.06
N LYS A 80 13.95 -4.00 -3.07
CA LYS A 80 14.19 -3.10 -4.21
C LYS A 80 13.25 -1.90 -4.08
N PHE A 81 13.81 -0.72 -3.84
CA PHE A 81 13.06 0.50 -3.56
C PHE A 81 13.23 1.53 -4.67
N HIS A 82 12.09 2.03 -5.17
CA HIS A 82 12.01 2.92 -6.32
C HIS A 82 11.36 4.25 -5.93
N ARG A 83 12.00 5.35 -6.31
CA ARG A 83 11.42 6.68 -6.16
C ARG A 83 10.53 6.98 -7.36
N GLU A 84 9.25 6.68 -7.24
CA GLU A 84 8.29 6.82 -8.34
C GLU A 84 6.92 7.26 -7.82
N ASN A 85 6.12 7.82 -8.73
CA ASN A 85 4.74 8.17 -8.46
C ASN A 85 3.81 6.97 -8.68
N ILE A 86 2.77 6.82 -7.84
CA ILE A 86 1.75 5.79 -8.00
C ILE A 86 1.08 5.81 -9.38
N THR A 87 1.04 6.99 -10.04
CA THR A 87 0.46 7.14 -11.38
C THR A 87 1.35 6.62 -12.51
N LYS A 88 2.59 6.20 -12.20
CA LYS A 88 3.53 5.64 -13.17
C LYS A 88 4.49 4.68 -12.46
N LEU A 89 4.05 3.45 -12.28
CA LEU A 89 4.84 2.42 -11.61
C LEU A 89 5.90 1.81 -12.55
N PRO A 90 7.15 1.57 -12.09
CA PRO A 90 8.26 1.10 -12.90
C PRO A 90 8.23 -0.43 -13.09
N PHE A 91 7.04 -0.98 -13.34
CA PHE A 91 6.81 -2.42 -13.48
C PHE A 91 6.04 -2.72 -14.78
N GLU A 92 6.28 -3.90 -15.33
CA GLU A 92 5.53 -4.39 -16.49
C GLU A 92 4.09 -4.77 -16.11
N ASP A 93 3.23 -4.92 -17.11
CA ASP A 93 1.85 -5.36 -16.92
C ASP A 93 1.81 -6.76 -16.31
N ALA A 94 0.94 -6.95 -15.32
CA ALA A 94 0.72 -8.23 -14.65
C ALA A 94 2.02 -8.91 -14.16
N SER A 95 2.96 -8.11 -13.61
CA SER A 95 4.29 -8.58 -13.19
C SER A 95 4.40 -8.90 -11.71
N VAL A 96 3.58 -8.27 -10.84
CA VAL A 96 3.67 -8.42 -9.38
C VAL A 96 2.48 -9.22 -8.84
N ASP A 97 2.76 -10.28 -8.08
CA ASP A 97 1.73 -11.18 -7.53
C ASP A 97 0.82 -10.51 -6.49
N PHE A 98 1.38 -9.70 -5.60
CA PHE A 98 0.69 -9.08 -4.48
C PHE A 98 1.09 -7.61 -4.34
N ILE A 99 0.14 -6.71 -4.59
CA ILE A 99 0.32 -5.28 -4.43
C ILE A 99 -0.51 -4.82 -3.23
N PHE A 100 0.07 -3.98 -2.36
CA PHE A 100 -0.71 -3.40 -1.28
C PHE A 100 -0.40 -1.93 -1.03
N THR A 101 -1.36 -1.26 -0.39
CA THR A 101 -1.24 0.09 0.15
C THR A 101 -1.71 0.09 1.60
N HIS A 102 -1.07 0.89 2.44
CA HIS A 102 -1.46 1.06 3.83
C HIS A 102 -1.44 2.56 4.20
N LYS A 103 -2.62 3.12 4.43
CA LYS A 103 -2.84 4.54 4.76
C LYS A 103 -2.11 5.53 3.83
N LEU A 104 -2.04 5.17 2.53
CA LEU A 104 -1.52 6.02 1.48
C LEU A 104 -2.63 6.77 0.74
N LEU A 105 -3.67 6.03 0.34
CA LEU A 105 -4.66 6.53 -0.61
C LEU A 105 -5.55 7.62 -0.02
N ASN A 106 -5.59 7.70 1.30
CA ASN A 106 -6.27 8.76 2.04
C ASN A 106 -5.68 10.16 1.78
N TYR A 107 -4.40 10.24 1.44
CA TYR A 107 -3.67 11.50 1.19
C TYR A 107 -3.71 11.95 -0.27
N LEU A 108 -4.21 11.13 -1.19
CA LEU A 108 -4.15 11.43 -2.62
C LEU A 108 -5.35 12.27 -3.06
N ASP A 109 -5.12 13.23 -3.96
CA ASP A 109 -6.18 13.87 -4.72
C ASP A 109 -6.88 12.86 -5.63
N ASP A 110 -8.16 13.10 -5.94
CA ASP A 110 -8.99 12.11 -6.63
C ASP A 110 -8.44 11.73 -8.02
N ASP A 111 -7.91 12.71 -8.78
CA ASP A 111 -7.30 12.46 -10.09
C ASP A 111 -6.03 11.59 -9.99
N ILE A 112 -5.21 11.82 -8.97
CA ILE A 112 -4.01 11.02 -8.70
C ILE A 112 -4.42 9.61 -8.26
N LEU A 113 -5.43 9.51 -7.41
CA LEU A 113 -5.95 8.24 -6.93
C LEU A 113 -6.50 7.38 -8.08
N ASP A 114 -7.29 7.93 -8.98
CA ASP A 114 -7.88 7.17 -10.09
C ASP A 114 -6.81 6.67 -11.06
N ASN A 115 -5.81 7.50 -11.36
CA ASN A 115 -4.65 7.06 -12.15
C ASN A 115 -3.83 5.99 -11.41
N GLY A 116 -3.64 6.14 -10.10
CA GLY A 116 -2.95 5.17 -9.26
C GLY A 116 -3.67 3.82 -9.20
N VAL A 117 -5.00 3.83 -9.08
CA VAL A 117 -5.82 2.60 -9.14
C VAL A 117 -5.65 1.89 -10.49
N SER A 118 -5.61 2.65 -11.59
CA SER A 118 -5.34 2.11 -12.92
C SER A 118 -3.95 1.46 -13.03
N GLU A 119 -2.93 2.10 -12.48
CA GLU A 119 -1.55 1.57 -12.46
C GLU A 119 -1.44 0.34 -11.55
N MET A 120 -2.04 0.36 -10.37
CA MET A 120 -2.12 -0.83 -9.51
C MET A 120 -2.77 -2.00 -10.24
N PHE A 121 -3.89 -1.76 -10.95
CA PHE A 121 -4.53 -2.80 -11.74
C PHE A 121 -3.64 -3.29 -12.88
N ARG A 122 -2.95 -2.39 -13.60
CA ARG A 122 -2.03 -2.76 -14.68
C ARG A 122 -0.94 -3.70 -14.19
N VAL A 123 -0.26 -3.31 -13.11
CA VAL A 123 0.92 -4.03 -12.57
C VAL A 123 0.54 -5.32 -11.85
N ALA A 124 -0.62 -5.36 -11.20
CA ALA A 124 -1.05 -6.55 -10.45
C ALA A 124 -1.20 -7.77 -11.36
N LYS A 125 -0.61 -8.89 -10.93
CA LYS A 125 -0.76 -10.20 -11.56
C LYS A 125 -1.88 -11.03 -10.93
N LYS A 126 -2.01 -10.99 -9.60
CA LYS A 126 -2.96 -11.84 -8.86
C LYS A 126 -3.84 -11.05 -7.89
N TYR A 127 -3.24 -10.36 -6.92
CA TYR A 127 -3.97 -9.76 -5.80
C TYR A 127 -3.60 -8.31 -5.57
N ILE A 128 -4.61 -7.54 -5.15
CA ILE A 128 -4.47 -6.15 -4.71
C ILE A 128 -5.11 -6.04 -3.33
N VAL A 129 -4.41 -5.39 -2.41
CA VAL A 129 -4.89 -5.10 -1.06
C VAL A 129 -4.84 -3.60 -0.81
N ASN A 130 -5.91 -3.03 -0.30
CA ASN A 130 -5.91 -1.67 0.23
C ASN A 130 -6.30 -1.71 1.71
N CYS A 131 -5.49 -1.07 2.53
CA CYS A 131 -5.74 -0.88 3.96
C CYS A 131 -5.81 0.63 4.22
N GLU A 132 -7.03 1.20 4.15
CA GLU A 132 -7.23 2.64 4.15
C GLU A 132 -8.29 3.07 5.17
N LEU A 133 -8.19 4.29 5.68
CA LEU A 133 -9.26 4.87 6.52
C LEU A 133 -10.54 4.96 5.71
N PHE A 134 -11.59 4.32 6.21
CA PHE A 134 -12.83 4.09 5.46
C PHE A 134 -13.96 5.03 5.86
N GLY A 135 -14.67 5.52 4.83
CA GLY A 135 -15.98 6.16 4.96
C GLY A 135 -16.91 5.73 3.83
N GLU A 136 -18.23 5.62 4.12
CA GLU A 136 -19.24 5.37 3.09
C GLU A 136 -19.28 6.50 2.05
N THR A 137 -19.08 7.72 2.52
CA THR A 137 -18.80 8.93 1.75
C THR A 137 -17.33 9.28 1.92
N GLU A 138 -16.67 9.73 0.85
CA GLU A 138 -15.26 10.11 0.89
C GLU A 138 -15.12 11.54 1.45
N GLU A 139 -15.52 11.73 2.71
CA GLU A 139 -15.43 13.01 3.38
C GLU A 139 -14.01 13.38 3.76
N VAL A 140 -13.76 14.68 3.81
CA VAL A 140 -12.49 15.24 4.25
C VAL A 140 -12.36 15.01 5.76
N ILE A 141 -11.26 14.39 6.19
CA ILE A 141 -10.92 14.19 7.61
C ILE A 141 -10.26 15.47 8.15
N ASN A 142 -9.35 16.04 7.36
CA ASN A 142 -8.66 17.30 7.63
C ASN A 142 -8.17 17.88 6.29
N ASP A 143 -7.40 18.97 6.32
CA ASP A 143 -6.90 19.63 5.10
C ASP A 143 -6.06 18.71 4.18
N GLU A 144 -5.72 17.53 4.65
CA GLU A 144 -4.70 16.66 4.07
C GLU A 144 -5.21 15.26 3.73
N MET A 145 -6.28 14.80 4.40
CA MET A 145 -6.77 13.43 4.28
C MET A 145 -8.26 13.38 4.00
N LYS A 146 -8.65 12.36 3.21
CA LYS A 146 -10.05 11.98 3.01
C LYS A 146 -10.26 10.52 3.42
N PHE A 147 -11.43 10.20 3.96
CA PHE A 147 -11.88 8.82 3.98
C PHE A 147 -11.98 8.27 2.56
N ARG A 148 -11.71 6.97 2.40
CA ARG A 148 -11.77 6.31 1.08
C ARG A 148 -12.71 5.12 1.08
N ASN A 149 -13.46 4.97 -0.02
CA ASN A 149 -14.25 3.78 -0.30
C ASN A 149 -13.64 3.04 -1.49
N MET A 150 -12.53 2.34 -1.25
CA MET A 150 -11.79 1.69 -2.32
C MET A 150 -12.61 0.63 -3.05
N LEU A 151 -13.54 -0.05 -2.38
CA LEU A 151 -14.43 -1.00 -3.05
C LEU A 151 -15.19 -0.36 -4.21
N LYS A 152 -15.77 0.83 -4.02
CA LYS A 152 -16.52 1.54 -5.08
C LYS A 152 -15.65 1.79 -6.32
N ARG A 153 -14.38 2.17 -6.13
CA ARG A 153 -13.45 2.42 -7.24
C ARG A 153 -13.10 1.12 -7.98
N TRP A 154 -12.89 0.03 -7.25
CA TRP A 154 -12.53 -1.26 -7.84
C TRP A 154 -13.65 -1.96 -8.61
N LEU A 155 -14.92 -1.62 -8.37
CA LEU A 155 -16.05 -2.17 -9.13
C LEU A 155 -16.02 -1.81 -10.64
N ASN A 156 -15.21 -0.83 -11.02
CA ASN A 156 -15.01 -0.45 -12.44
C ASN A 156 -13.93 -1.33 -13.13
N TYR A 157 -13.30 -2.25 -12.42
CA TYR A 157 -12.22 -3.10 -12.91
C TYR A 157 -12.62 -4.58 -12.92
N LYS A 158 -11.94 -5.38 -13.74
CA LYS A 158 -12.13 -6.84 -13.77
C LYS A 158 -11.51 -7.49 -12.54
N VAL A 159 -12.16 -7.38 -11.42
CA VAL A 159 -11.72 -7.96 -10.14
C VAL A 159 -12.82 -8.80 -9.49
N LYS A 160 -12.41 -9.77 -8.69
CA LYS A 160 -13.27 -10.46 -7.72
C LYS A 160 -12.96 -9.93 -6.33
N VAL A 161 -13.96 -9.44 -5.64
CA VAL A 161 -13.84 -9.08 -4.23
C VAL A 161 -13.71 -10.37 -3.42
N VAL A 162 -12.59 -10.52 -2.72
CA VAL A 162 -12.33 -11.65 -1.82
C VAL A 162 -12.72 -11.31 -0.40
N SER A 163 -12.37 -10.09 0.05
CA SER A 163 -12.74 -9.56 1.36
C SER A 163 -12.90 -8.04 1.30
N ASN A 164 -13.80 -7.50 2.11
CA ASN A 164 -13.96 -6.06 2.35
C ASN A 164 -14.54 -5.85 3.75
N VAL A 165 -13.66 -5.78 4.74
CA VAL A 165 -14.02 -5.76 6.17
C VAL A 165 -13.21 -4.73 6.93
N ASN A 166 -13.71 -4.25 8.07
CA ASN A 166 -12.89 -3.47 8.99
C ASN A 166 -11.81 -4.40 9.58
N MET A 167 -10.60 -3.91 9.68
CA MET A 167 -9.55 -4.64 10.39
C MET A 167 -9.86 -4.65 11.89
N HIS A 168 -9.45 -5.74 12.54
CA HIS A 168 -9.56 -5.85 13.98
C HIS A 168 -8.56 -4.90 14.64
N GLU A 169 -8.95 -4.27 15.75
CA GLU A 169 -8.13 -3.30 16.47
C GLU A 169 -6.80 -3.84 16.99
N GLU A 170 -6.72 -5.16 17.22
CA GLU A 170 -5.45 -5.82 17.57
C GLU A 170 -4.47 -5.91 16.41
N ILE A 171 -4.94 -5.89 15.15
CA ILE A 171 -4.11 -5.93 13.95
C ILE A 171 -3.78 -4.51 13.49
N GLU A 172 -4.78 -3.64 13.42
CA GLU A 172 -4.61 -2.23 13.08
C GLU A 172 -5.54 -1.39 13.99
N PRO A 173 -4.98 -0.62 14.94
CA PRO A 173 -5.78 0.11 15.94
C PRO A 173 -6.60 1.27 15.36
N GLU A 174 -6.25 1.76 14.19
CA GLU A 174 -7.05 2.75 13.50
C GLU A 174 -8.18 2.05 12.71
N GLN A 175 -9.27 2.78 12.44
CA GLN A 175 -10.42 2.23 11.70
C GLN A 175 -10.10 2.07 10.21
N VAL A 176 -9.27 1.10 9.90
CA VAL A 176 -8.84 0.77 8.55
C VAL A 176 -9.76 -0.28 7.94
N ARG A 177 -10.16 -0.05 6.70
CA ARG A 177 -10.86 -1.02 5.88
C ARG A 177 -9.84 -1.84 5.09
N PHE A 178 -9.84 -3.14 5.32
CA PHE A 178 -9.11 -4.13 4.53
C PHE A 178 -9.96 -4.55 3.33
N THR A 179 -9.47 -4.24 2.13
CA THR A 179 -10.10 -4.65 0.87
C THR A 179 -9.14 -5.55 0.11
N LEU A 180 -9.46 -6.83 -0.03
CA LEU A 180 -8.68 -7.81 -0.80
C LEU A 180 -9.41 -8.14 -2.10
N LEU A 181 -8.71 -7.98 -3.19
CA LEU A 181 -9.20 -8.20 -4.55
C LEU A 181 -8.32 -9.20 -5.27
N ARG A 182 -8.96 -10.08 -6.03
CA ARG A 182 -8.28 -10.93 -7.01
C ARG A 182 -8.51 -10.35 -8.42
N LYS A 183 -7.43 -10.06 -9.13
CA LYS A 183 -7.52 -9.66 -10.55
C LYS A 183 -8.03 -10.83 -11.40
N LEU A 184 -8.99 -10.56 -12.27
CA LEU A 184 -9.50 -11.52 -13.24
C LEU A 184 -8.77 -11.31 -14.59
N GLN A 185 -8.52 -12.40 -15.27
CA GLN A 185 -7.92 -12.39 -16.61
C GLN A 185 -8.90 -11.90 -17.67
#